data_f66cc7f7f2d5c45962d47ddebcb73b56
#
_entry.id   f66cc7f7f2d5c45962d47ddebcb73b56
#
_cell.length_a   1.000
_cell.length_b   1.000
_cell.length_c   1.000
_cell.angle_alpha   90.00
_cell.angle_beta   90.00
_cell.angle_gamma   90.00
#
_symmetry.space_group_name_H-M   'P 1'
#
loop_
_entity.id
_entity.type
_entity.pdbx_description
1 polymer ?
#
loop_
_entity_poly.entity_id
_entity_poly.type
_entity_poly.pdbx_seq_one_letter_code
_entity_poly.pdbx_strand_id
1 'polypeptide(L)'
;LLSVGVFITPPCVKEINLLFDTPQRDLSQKAQVLRLRQDEAAHLTFKGPGALEGGVLSRQEIEFEVSDFAAARRFLEALGYRVFTTYEKIRENFTLAGVQVSLDEMPFGNFTELEGPNPDAIRKLAGSLGLAWERRIAMSYLELFAQLKARLALPFDDLTFEAFHGLVIHPEDLGVQPADG
;
A
#
# COMPACT_ATOMS: atom_id res chain seq x y z
N LEU A 1 -27.37 -9.68 -19.27
CA LEU A 1 -26.59 -9.97 -18.06
C LEU A 1 -25.36 -10.79 -18.46
N LEU A 2 -24.26 -10.12 -18.77
CA LEU A 2 -22.97 -10.77 -18.92
C LEU A 2 -22.50 -11.14 -17.51
N SER A 3 -22.44 -12.44 -17.19
CA SER A 3 -21.82 -12.94 -15.99
C SER A 3 -20.32 -12.66 -16.07
N VAL A 4 -19.86 -11.59 -15.49
CA VAL A 4 -18.45 -11.40 -15.20
C VAL A 4 -18.10 -12.44 -14.16
N GLY A 5 -17.31 -13.44 -14.53
CA GLY A 5 -16.82 -14.45 -13.59
C GLY A 5 -15.90 -13.76 -12.59
N VAL A 6 -16.44 -13.45 -11.44
CA VAL A 6 -15.65 -12.98 -10.30
C VAL A 6 -14.99 -14.21 -9.69
N PHE A 7 -13.71 -14.36 -9.86
CA PHE A 7 -12.92 -15.31 -9.09
C PHE A 7 -12.63 -14.67 -7.73
N ILE A 8 -13.39 -15.06 -6.71
CA ILE A 8 -13.13 -14.64 -5.34
C ILE A 8 -11.84 -15.32 -4.91
N THR A 9 -10.78 -14.58 -4.74
CA THR A 9 -9.57 -14.98 -4.04
C THR A 9 -9.76 -14.73 -2.53
N PRO A 10 -8.97 -15.39 -1.67
CA PRO A 10 -9.26 -15.71 -0.27
C PRO A 10 -9.72 -14.56 0.62
N PRO A 11 -10.15 -14.88 1.84
CA PRO A 11 -10.82 -13.95 2.76
C PRO A 11 -9.98 -12.71 3.05
N CYS A 12 -10.67 -11.68 3.49
CA CYS A 12 -10.12 -10.45 4.05
C CYS A 12 -8.96 -10.74 4.99
N VAL A 13 -7.74 -10.34 4.65
CA VAL A 13 -6.52 -10.65 5.39
C VAL A 13 -5.97 -9.40 6.03
N LYS A 14 -5.69 -9.46 7.34
CA LYS A 14 -4.96 -8.40 8.03
C LYS A 14 -3.47 -8.51 7.71
N GLU A 15 -2.90 -7.44 7.19
CA GLU A 15 -1.47 -7.29 6.94
C GLU A 15 -0.82 -6.38 7.99
N ILE A 16 0.33 -6.82 8.51
CA ILE A 16 1.23 -5.99 9.31
C ILE A 16 2.51 -5.80 8.51
N ASN A 17 2.89 -4.58 8.29
CA ASN A 17 4.03 -4.22 7.46
C ASN A 17 5.05 -3.43 8.28
N LEU A 18 6.27 -3.95 8.38
CA LEU A 18 7.41 -3.27 8.99
C LEU A 18 8.28 -2.66 7.89
N LEU A 19 8.48 -1.35 7.95
CA LEU A 19 9.36 -0.65 7.02
C LEU A 19 10.71 -0.40 7.65
N PHE A 20 11.75 -0.83 6.98
CA PHE A 20 13.12 -0.75 7.43
C PHE A 20 13.91 0.31 6.67
N ASP A 21 14.78 0.98 7.39
CA ASP A 21 15.78 1.86 6.83
C ASP A 21 17.04 1.87 7.71
N THR A 22 18.12 2.43 7.21
CA THR A 22 19.28 2.75 8.05
C THR A 22 18.95 3.92 9.00
N PRO A 23 19.67 4.10 10.09
CA PRO A 23 19.51 5.28 10.96
C PRO A 23 19.67 6.61 10.19
N GLN A 24 20.41 6.61 9.09
CA GLN A 24 20.64 7.77 8.21
C GLN A 24 19.54 7.95 7.15
N ARG A 25 18.59 7.01 7.07
CA ARG A 25 17.49 7.03 6.09
C ARG A 25 17.97 6.90 4.62
N ASP A 26 18.98 6.06 4.41
CA ASP A 26 19.63 5.90 3.10
C ASP A 26 18.69 5.36 2.00
N LEU A 27 17.75 4.47 2.37
CA LEU A 27 16.77 3.93 1.42
C LEU A 27 15.72 4.99 1.06
N SER A 28 15.18 5.68 2.06
CA SER A 28 14.20 6.76 1.84
C SER A 28 14.78 7.89 0.98
N GLN A 29 16.03 8.28 1.20
CA GLN A 29 16.71 9.29 0.40
C GLN A 29 16.86 8.89 -1.08
N LYS A 30 16.87 7.59 -1.37
CA LYS A 30 16.92 7.02 -2.72
C LYS A 30 15.56 6.63 -3.29
N ALA A 31 14.47 7.02 -2.63
CA ALA A 31 13.10 6.57 -2.94
C ALA A 31 12.96 5.04 -3.02
N GLN A 32 13.69 4.32 -2.16
CA GLN A 32 13.66 2.86 -2.03
C GLN A 32 12.90 2.47 -0.77
N VAL A 33 12.28 1.29 -0.79
CA VAL A 33 11.55 0.72 0.35
C VAL A 33 12.04 -0.70 0.61
N LEU A 34 12.34 -0.99 1.87
CA LEU A 34 12.57 -2.35 2.37
C LEU A 34 11.45 -2.67 3.37
N ARG A 35 10.63 -3.66 3.02
CA ARG A 35 9.44 -4.03 3.78
C ARG A 35 9.47 -5.50 4.17
N LEU A 36 9.15 -5.78 5.43
CA LEU A 36 8.82 -7.11 5.90
C LEU A 36 7.33 -7.13 6.25
N ARG A 37 6.55 -7.93 5.53
CA ARG A 37 5.11 -8.08 5.70
C ARG A 37 4.79 -9.42 6.37
N GLN A 38 3.84 -9.38 7.30
CA GLN A 38 3.17 -10.54 7.86
C GLN A 38 1.69 -10.48 7.47
N ASP A 39 1.24 -11.49 6.79
CA ASP A 39 -0.15 -11.83 6.55
C ASP A 39 -0.35 -13.33 6.88
N GLU A 40 -0.90 -14.15 5.99
CA GLU A 40 -0.93 -15.62 6.13
C GLU A 40 0.47 -16.24 6.03
N ALA A 41 1.40 -15.55 5.35
CA ALA A 41 2.80 -15.88 5.24
C ALA A 41 3.67 -14.66 5.62
N ALA A 42 4.99 -14.79 5.57
CA ALA A 42 5.88 -13.66 5.75
C ALA A 42 6.64 -13.36 4.46
N HIS A 43 6.68 -12.09 4.06
CA HIS A 43 7.29 -11.66 2.80
C HIS A 43 8.30 -10.54 3.03
N LEU A 44 9.44 -10.65 2.39
CA LEU A 44 10.43 -9.59 2.31
C LEU A 44 10.38 -8.96 0.93
N THR A 45 10.15 -7.64 0.89
CA THR A 45 9.98 -6.87 -0.35
C THR A 45 11.00 -5.74 -0.42
N PHE A 46 11.70 -5.63 -1.54
CA PHE A 46 12.44 -4.43 -1.92
C PHE A 46 11.69 -3.73 -3.05
N LYS A 47 11.51 -2.42 -2.93
CA LYS A 47 10.94 -1.58 -3.98
C LYS A 47 11.96 -0.51 -4.37
N GLY A 48 12.26 -0.43 -5.64
CA GLY A 48 13.12 0.59 -6.24
C GLY A 48 12.43 1.96 -6.35
N PRO A 49 13.15 2.99 -6.81
CA PRO A 49 12.54 4.27 -7.12
C PRO A 49 11.49 4.11 -8.21
N GLY A 50 10.39 4.84 -8.08
CA GLY A 50 9.29 4.80 -9.03
C GLY A 50 9.36 5.89 -10.09
N ALA A 51 8.73 5.62 -11.24
CA ALA A 51 8.48 6.59 -12.29
C ALA A 51 6.99 6.62 -12.64
N LEU A 52 6.47 7.79 -12.99
CA LEU A 52 5.09 7.92 -13.47
C LEU A 52 5.04 7.70 -14.97
N GLU A 53 4.33 6.66 -15.40
CA GLU A 53 4.10 6.33 -16.81
C GLU A 53 2.59 6.29 -17.08
N GLY A 54 2.11 7.12 -17.98
CA GLY A 54 0.67 7.19 -18.28
C GLY A 54 -0.22 7.52 -17.06
N GLY A 55 0.35 8.13 -16.01
CA GLY A 55 -0.33 8.45 -14.76
C GLY A 55 -0.44 7.28 -13.77
N VAL A 56 0.31 6.22 -14.00
CA VAL A 56 0.46 5.05 -13.12
C VAL A 56 1.89 5.01 -12.59
N LEU A 57 2.07 4.68 -11.32
CA LEU A 57 3.38 4.50 -10.71
C LEU A 57 3.95 3.15 -11.14
N SER A 58 5.09 3.16 -11.82
CA SER A 58 5.86 1.97 -12.21
C SER A 58 7.18 1.95 -11.46
N ARG A 59 7.55 0.78 -10.89
CA ARG A 59 8.83 0.61 -10.18
C ARG A 59 9.24 -0.85 -10.14
N GLN A 60 10.54 -1.09 -9.96
CA GLN A 60 11.05 -2.43 -9.69
C GLN A 60 10.58 -2.90 -8.33
N GLU A 61 10.07 -4.12 -8.28
CA GLU A 61 9.80 -4.83 -7.03
C GLU A 61 10.47 -6.20 -7.04
N ILE A 62 11.07 -6.57 -5.90
CA ILE A 62 11.63 -7.89 -5.64
C ILE A 62 10.98 -8.36 -4.36
N GLU A 63 10.16 -9.39 -4.44
CA GLU A 63 9.47 -9.97 -3.28
C GLU A 63 9.70 -11.47 -3.22
N PHE A 64 9.91 -11.99 -2.03
CA PHE A 64 9.99 -13.42 -1.77
C PHE A 64 9.49 -13.75 -0.36
N GLU A 65 9.01 -14.97 -0.20
CA GLU A 65 8.56 -15.48 1.08
C GLU A 65 9.73 -15.83 1.99
N VAL A 66 9.59 -15.55 3.28
CA VAL A 66 10.51 -15.97 4.34
C VAL A 66 9.78 -16.88 5.31
N SER A 67 10.43 -17.92 5.79
CA SER A 67 9.81 -18.94 6.63
C SER A 67 9.55 -18.50 8.09
N ASP A 68 10.21 -17.44 8.54
CA ASP A 68 10.11 -16.95 9.92
C ASP A 68 10.23 -15.42 9.95
N PHE A 69 9.11 -14.76 10.21
CA PHE A 69 9.02 -13.30 10.29
C PHE A 69 9.94 -12.71 11.36
N ALA A 70 9.98 -13.32 12.55
CA ALA A 70 10.80 -12.82 13.64
C ALA A 70 12.31 -12.99 13.36
N ALA A 71 12.70 -14.09 12.73
CA ALA A 71 14.08 -14.30 12.30
C ALA A 71 14.49 -13.31 11.21
N ALA A 72 13.63 -13.08 10.20
CA ALA A 72 13.87 -12.11 9.14
C ALA A 72 14.04 -10.70 9.72
N ARG A 73 13.19 -10.29 10.67
CA ARG A 73 13.32 -9.02 11.37
C ARG A 73 14.68 -8.91 12.07
N ARG A 74 15.05 -9.89 12.89
CA ARG A 74 16.37 -9.90 13.59
C ARG A 74 17.54 -9.87 12.61
N PHE A 75 17.42 -10.56 11.48
CA PHE A 75 18.45 -10.54 10.44
C PHE A 75 18.65 -9.14 9.86
N LEU A 76 17.59 -8.44 9.52
CA LEU A 76 17.66 -7.06 9.03
C LEU A 76 18.23 -6.10 10.10
N GLU A 77 17.82 -6.27 11.36
CA GLU A 77 18.35 -5.48 12.48
C GLU A 77 19.85 -5.75 12.68
N ALA A 78 20.32 -6.99 12.53
CA ALA A 78 21.75 -7.35 12.61
C ALA A 78 22.58 -6.73 11.46
N LEU A 79 21.97 -6.51 10.28
CA LEU A 79 22.57 -5.79 9.17
C LEU A 79 22.59 -4.25 9.36
N GLY A 80 22.04 -3.74 10.46
CA GLY A 80 22.03 -2.32 10.79
C GLY A 80 20.77 -1.57 10.38
N TYR A 81 19.80 -2.25 9.77
CA TYR A 81 18.49 -1.65 9.50
C TYR A 81 17.67 -1.55 10.79
N ARG A 82 16.73 -0.61 10.81
CA ARG A 82 15.77 -0.44 11.92
C ARG A 82 14.38 -0.23 11.38
N VAL A 83 13.37 -0.71 12.10
CA VAL A 83 11.97 -0.36 11.82
C VAL A 83 11.77 1.11 12.16
N PHE A 84 11.27 1.87 11.22
CA PHE A 84 10.98 3.29 11.41
C PHE A 84 9.49 3.62 11.28
N THR A 85 8.72 2.73 10.66
CA THR A 85 7.26 2.85 10.57
C THR A 85 6.66 1.45 10.48
N THR A 86 5.61 1.23 11.23
CA THR A 86 4.72 0.08 11.09
C THR A 86 3.44 0.56 10.44
N TYR A 87 2.91 -0.18 9.45
CA TYR A 87 1.58 0.08 8.97
C TYR A 87 0.76 -1.21 8.88
N GLU A 88 -0.54 -1.05 9.11
CA GLU A 88 -1.53 -2.12 9.04
C GLU A 88 -2.55 -1.81 7.96
N LYS A 89 -3.11 -2.85 7.38
CA LYS A 89 -4.29 -2.79 6.53
C LYS A 89 -5.04 -4.12 6.57
N ILE A 90 -6.29 -4.07 6.17
CA ILE A 90 -7.09 -5.24 5.87
C ILE A 90 -7.32 -5.25 4.37
N ARG A 91 -7.00 -6.37 3.69
CA ARG A 91 -6.99 -6.46 2.23
C ARG A 91 -7.83 -7.60 1.72
N GLU A 92 -8.63 -7.34 0.68
CA GLU A 92 -9.22 -8.34 -0.20
C GLU A 92 -8.64 -8.21 -1.61
N ASN A 93 -8.29 -9.33 -2.23
CA ASN A 93 -7.69 -9.37 -3.56
C ASN A 93 -8.62 -10.04 -4.58
N PHE A 94 -8.70 -9.45 -5.77
CA PHE A 94 -9.41 -9.98 -6.93
C PHE A 94 -8.54 -9.88 -8.17
N THR A 95 -8.82 -10.71 -9.17
CA THR A 95 -8.21 -10.55 -10.50
C THR A 95 -9.33 -10.35 -11.52
N LEU A 96 -9.33 -9.21 -12.20
CA LEU A 96 -10.30 -8.86 -13.21
C LEU A 96 -9.59 -8.46 -14.51
N ALA A 97 -9.89 -9.15 -15.60
CA ALA A 97 -9.31 -8.86 -16.92
C ALA A 97 -7.77 -8.75 -16.95
N GLY A 98 -7.07 -9.56 -16.13
CA GLY A 98 -5.60 -9.56 -16.02
C GLY A 98 -5.02 -8.41 -15.21
N VAL A 99 -5.86 -7.65 -14.50
CA VAL A 99 -5.48 -6.60 -13.55
C VAL A 99 -5.82 -7.10 -12.14
N GLN A 100 -4.90 -6.95 -11.22
CA GLN A 100 -5.15 -7.19 -9.79
C GLN A 100 -5.89 -6.00 -9.21
N VAL A 101 -6.95 -6.28 -8.46
CA VAL A 101 -7.76 -5.31 -7.74
C VAL A 101 -7.64 -5.64 -6.26
N SER A 102 -7.15 -4.71 -5.48
CA SER A 102 -7.12 -4.86 -4.02
C SER A 102 -8.06 -3.83 -3.39
N LEU A 103 -8.93 -4.30 -2.51
CA LEU A 103 -9.73 -3.46 -1.64
C LEU A 103 -9.02 -3.37 -0.30
N ASP A 104 -8.55 -2.19 0.04
CA ASP A 104 -7.75 -1.93 1.24
C ASP A 104 -8.55 -1.09 2.24
N GLU A 105 -8.79 -1.64 3.43
CA GLU A 105 -9.18 -0.87 4.59
C GLU A 105 -7.92 -0.44 5.34
N MET A 106 -7.65 0.86 5.33
CA MET A 106 -6.54 1.50 6.02
C MET A 106 -7.03 2.21 7.27
N PRO A 107 -6.18 2.47 8.28
CA PRO A 107 -6.57 3.23 9.47
C PRO A 107 -7.19 4.61 9.19
N PHE A 108 -6.94 5.18 8.01
CA PHE A 108 -7.43 6.50 7.60
C PHE A 108 -8.45 6.48 6.44
N GLY A 109 -8.96 5.30 6.05
CA GLY A 109 -10.01 5.19 5.01
C GLY A 109 -9.87 3.97 4.12
N ASN A 110 -10.81 3.82 3.19
CA ASN A 110 -10.87 2.68 2.27
C ASN A 110 -10.37 3.08 0.89
N PHE A 111 -9.62 2.18 0.26
CA PHE A 111 -8.99 2.42 -1.04
C PHE A 111 -9.18 1.22 -1.97
N THR A 112 -9.21 1.51 -3.26
CA THR A 112 -9.08 0.49 -4.31
C THR A 112 -7.74 0.67 -4.99
N GLU A 113 -6.89 -0.35 -4.93
CA GLU A 113 -5.61 -0.39 -5.62
C GLU A 113 -5.73 -1.24 -6.87
N LEU A 114 -5.23 -0.75 -8.00
CA LEU A 114 -5.24 -1.46 -9.28
C LEU A 114 -3.80 -1.66 -9.75
N GLU A 115 -3.40 -2.91 -9.93
CA GLU A 115 -2.08 -3.27 -10.46
C GLU A 115 -2.22 -4.08 -11.74
N GLY A 116 -1.52 -3.68 -12.80
CA GLY A 116 -1.67 -4.31 -14.09
C GLY A 116 -0.43 -4.20 -14.98
N PRO A 117 -0.42 -4.89 -16.12
CA PRO A 117 0.75 -4.99 -16.99
C PRO A 117 1.11 -3.66 -17.69
N ASN A 118 0.16 -2.75 -17.80
CA ASN A 118 0.37 -1.43 -18.40
C ASN A 118 -0.74 -0.44 -18.01
N PRO A 119 -0.52 0.87 -18.18
CA PRO A 119 -1.49 1.91 -17.83
C PRO A 119 -2.84 1.80 -18.52
N ASP A 120 -2.88 1.36 -19.78
CA ASP A 120 -4.12 1.26 -20.55
C ASP A 120 -5.05 0.17 -19.99
N ALA A 121 -4.50 -0.98 -19.57
CA ALA A 121 -5.27 -2.04 -18.95
C ALA A 121 -5.87 -1.57 -17.62
N ILE A 122 -5.09 -0.88 -16.80
CA ILE A 122 -5.53 -0.32 -15.52
C ILE A 122 -6.63 0.73 -15.76
N ARG A 123 -6.41 1.67 -16.66
CA ARG A 123 -7.38 2.72 -17.00
C ARG A 123 -8.70 2.16 -17.52
N LYS A 124 -8.62 1.16 -18.39
CA LYS A 124 -9.81 0.47 -18.93
C LYS A 124 -10.61 -0.20 -17.84
N LEU A 125 -9.93 -0.92 -16.92
CA LEU A 125 -10.61 -1.57 -15.80
C LEU A 125 -11.21 -0.52 -14.85
N ALA A 126 -10.48 0.53 -14.47
CA ALA A 126 -11.00 1.62 -13.64
C ALA A 126 -12.30 2.18 -14.21
N GLY A 127 -12.36 2.46 -15.51
CA GLY A 127 -13.58 2.92 -16.18
C GLY A 127 -14.72 1.90 -16.14
N SER A 128 -14.44 0.60 -16.28
CA SER A 128 -15.46 -0.44 -16.18
C SER A 128 -16.01 -0.65 -14.78
N LEU A 129 -15.23 -0.29 -13.74
CA LEU A 129 -15.65 -0.29 -12.34
C LEU A 129 -16.35 1.01 -11.94
N GLY A 130 -16.49 1.99 -12.84
CA GLY A 130 -17.10 3.28 -12.54
C GLY A 130 -16.17 4.24 -11.77
N LEU A 131 -14.88 3.93 -11.70
CA LEU A 131 -13.91 4.78 -11.00
C LEU A 131 -13.47 5.95 -11.89
N ALA A 132 -13.55 7.17 -11.36
CA ALA A 132 -13.14 8.39 -12.03
C ALA A 132 -11.62 8.47 -12.13
N TRP A 133 -11.06 8.23 -13.32
CA TRP A 133 -9.61 8.19 -13.56
C TRP A 133 -8.88 9.45 -13.09
N GLU A 134 -9.52 10.60 -13.21
CA GLU A 134 -8.92 11.89 -12.84
C GLU A 134 -8.75 12.05 -11.33
N ARG A 135 -9.46 11.25 -10.55
CA ARG A 135 -9.36 11.22 -9.07
C ARG A 135 -8.41 10.15 -8.55
N ARG A 136 -7.66 9.49 -9.44
CA ARG A 136 -6.66 8.49 -9.04
C ARG A 136 -5.58 9.10 -8.16
N ILE A 137 -5.09 8.32 -7.23
CA ILE A 137 -4.03 8.69 -6.31
C ILE A 137 -2.74 8.01 -6.79
N ALA A 138 -1.72 8.81 -7.16
CA ALA A 138 -0.41 8.30 -7.59
C ALA A 138 0.61 8.27 -6.44
N MET A 139 0.17 8.53 -5.21
CA MET A 139 0.98 8.48 -4.00
C MET A 139 0.79 7.15 -3.27
N SER A 140 1.83 6.71 -2.57
CA SER A 140 1.73 5.58 -1.66
C SER A 140 0.95 5.93 -0.39
N TYR A 141 0.44 4.92 0.33
CA TYR A 141 -0.21 5.12 1.63
C TYR A 141 0.67 5.85 2.65
N LEU A 142 1.99 5.66 2.59
CA LEU A 142 2.92 6.34 3.48
C LEU A 142 3.10 7.83 3.13
N GLU A 143 3.07 8.17 1.85
CA GLU A 143 3.08 9.59 1.43
C GLU A 143 1.77 10.27 1.83
N LEU A 144 0.63 9.61 1.67
CA LEU A 144 -0.65 10.10 2.17
C LEU A 144 -0.63 10.28 3.68
N PHE A 145 -0.10 9.30 4.43
CA PHE A 145 0.03 9.40 5.87
C PHE A 145 0.97 10.54 6.30
N ALA A 146 2.09 10.72 5.63
CA ALA A 146 3.01 11.81 5.92
C ALA A 146 2.35 13.19 5.72
N GLN A 147 1.54 13.35 4.67
CA GLN A 147 0.77 14.58 4.44
C GLN A 147 -0.30 14.77 5.52
N LEU A 148 -1.06 13.73 5.84
CA LEU A 148 -2.08 13.75 6.89
C LEU A 148 -1.48 14.10 8.24
N LYS A 149 -0.35 13.46 8.60
CA LYS A 149 0.39 13.71 9.84
C LYS A 149 0.82 15.17 9.96
N ALA A 150 1.38 15.73 8.90
CA ALA A 150 1.78 17.14 8.88
C ALA A 150 0.56 18.08 8.99
N ARG A 151 -0.55 17.75 8.32
CA ARG A 151 -1.76 18.59 8.30
C ARG A 151 -2.50 18.62 9.62
N LEU A 152 -2.64 17.45 10.26
CA LEU A 152 -3.37 17.31 11.53
C LEU A 152 -2.45 17.31 12.76
N ALA A 153 -1.14 17.52 12.60
CA ALA A 153 -0.12 17.46 13.64
C ALA A 153 -0.20 16.19 14.48
N LEU A 154 -0.37 15.01 13.83
CA LEU A 154 -0.49 13.73 14.51
C LEU A 154 0.81 13.39 15.26
N PRO A 155 0.73 12.95 16.53
CA PRO A 155 1.91 12.76 17.38
C PRO A 155 2.60 11.40 17.23
N PHE A 156 2.15 10.55 16.28
CA PHE A 156 2.65 9.19 16.08
C PHE A 156 3.25 8.98 14.70
N ASP A 157 4.11 7.96 14.55
CA ASP A 157 4.83 7.61 13.33
C ASP A 157 4.32 6.32 12.68
N ASP A 158 3.48 5.57 13.38
CA ASP A 158 2.92 4.31 12.91
C ASP A 158 1.51 4.51 12.36
N LEU A 159 1.24 3.87 11.23
CA LEU A 159 -0.06 3.86 10.56
C LEU A 159 -0.80 2.56 10.93
N THR A 160 -1.23 2.48 12.18
CA THR A 160 -1.92 1.30 12.74
C THR A 160 -3.34 1.65 13.15
N PHE A 161 -4.24 0.66 13.17
CA PHE A 161 -5.62 0.85 13.61
C PHE A 161 -5.68 1.36 15.06
N GLU A 162 -4.74 0.92 15.92
CA GLU A 162 -4.65 1.39 17.29
C GLU A 162 -4.28 2.88 17.38
N ALA A 163 -3.29 3.33 16.60
CA ALA A 163 -2.85 4.73 16.59
C ALA A 163 -3.97 5.68 16.11
N PHE A 164 -4.85 5.21 15.24
CA PHE A 164 -6.00 5.97 14.70
C PHE A 164 -7.29 5.79 15.52
N HIS A 165 -7.26 5.04 16.61
CA HIS A 165 -8.46 4.77 17.40
C HIS A 165 -9.13 6.09 17.87
N GLY A 166 -10.40 6.24 17.52
CA GLY A 166 -11.18 7.42 17.86
C GLY A 166 -10.99 8.64 16.95
N LEU A 167 -10.09 8.58 15.95
CA LEU A 167 -9.96 9.62 14.94
C LEU A 167 -10.95 9.37 13.80
N VAL A 168 -11.54 10.45 13.29
CA VAL A 168 -12.35 10.44 12.06
C VAL A 168 -11.57 11.22 11.01
N ILE A 169 -11.22 10.55 9.93
CA ILE A 169 -10.46 11.16 8.83
C ILE A 169 -11.38 11.27 7.61
N HIS A 170 -11.43 12.45 7.02
CA HIS A 170 -12.19 12.71 5.81
C HIS A 170 -11.28 12.76 4.57
N PRO A 171 -11.79 12.50 3.36
CA PRO A 171 -10.98 12.57 2.14
C PRO A 171 -10.24 13.91 1.97
N GLU A 172 -10.85 15.01 2.40
CA GLU A 172 -10.27 16.36 2.36
C GLU A 172 -9.02 16.48 3.23
N ASP A 173 -8.94 15.72 4.34
CA ASP A 173 -7.77 15.71 5.22
C ASP A 173 -6.58 15.07 4.53
N LEU A 174 -6.82 14.11 3.65
CA LEU A 174 -5.84 13.46 2.79
C LEU A 174 -5.54 14.26 1.51
N GLY A 175 -6.33 15.30 1.21
CA GLY A 175 -6.23 16.04 -0.03
C GLY A 175 -6.68 15.26 -1.26
N VAL A 176 -7.52 14.26 -1.08
CA VAL A 176 -8.04 13.38 -2.15
C VAL A 176 -9.54 13.56 -2.35
N GLN A 177 -10.06 13.02 -3.45
CA GLN A 177 -11.48 12.98 -3.73
C GLN A 177 -11.91 11.53 -3.94
N PRO A 178 -13.12 11.11 -3.48
CA PRO A 178 -13.65 9.79 -3.79
C PRO A 178 -13.71 9.56 -5.29
N ALA A 179 -13.30 8.37 -5.73
CA ALA A 179 -13.29 8.00 -7.15
C ALA A 179 -14.62 7.36 -7.60
N ASP A 180 -15.40 6.89 -6.64
CA ASP A 180 -16.74 6.33 -6.78
C ASP A 180 -17.76 7.45 -6.49
N GLY A 181 -18.18 8.18 -7.48
CA GLY A 181 -19.10 9.30 -7.25
C GLY A 181 -20.00 9.57 -8.41
#